data_f392064b2cef4e5a8be8e32061e8882f
#
_entry.id   f392064b2cef4e5a8be8e32061e8882f
#
_cell.length_a   1.000
_cell.length_b   1.000
_cell.length_c   1.000
_cell.angle_alpha   90.00
_cell.angle_beta   90.00
_cell.angle_gamma   90.00
#
_symmetry.space_group_name_H-M   'P 1'
#
loop_
_entity.id
_entity.type
_entity.pdbx_description
1 polymer ?
#
loop_
_entity_poly.entity_id
_entity_poly.type
_entity_poly.pdbx_seq_one_letter_code
_entity_poly.pdbx_strand_id
1 'polypeptide(L)'
;EAAFVRQMNLRARALGLTQTHFANPHGLDSGENYSTALDLAHLAQAALQNAQLRAVVSTKTAVCAGRTLTNHNKLLWRYDGCIGVKTGYTRHAGRILVSAAERDGRMLIAVTISDPDDWRDHAALLDYGFAVLGSDTPAYPQNRRIVWKNDCKKFWRAVQMSRAAKRR
;
A
#
# COMPACT_ATOMS: atom_id res chain seq x y z
N GLU A 1 1.27 -23.28 -11.86
CA GLU A 1 1.66 -22.29 -10.86
C GLU A 1 2.98 -21.62 -11.23
N ALA A 2 4.07 -22.37 -11.45
CA ALA A 2 5.40 -21.80 -11.74
C ALA A 2 5.44 -20.83 -12.93
N ALA A 3 4.70 -21.10 -14.01
CA ALA A 3 4.61 -20.19 -15.15
C ALA A 3 3.98 -18.85 -14.78
N PHE A 4 2.94 -18.87 -13.93
CA PHE A 4 2.28 -17.65 -13.45
C PHE A 4 3.19 -16.84 -12.53
N VAL A 5 3.90 -17.50 -11.60
CA VAL A 5 4.88 -16.83 -10.72
C VAL A 5 6.00 -16.17 -11.53
N ARG A 6 6.48 -16.83 -12.59
CA ARG A 6 7.44 -16.20 -13.53
C ARG A 6 6.87 -14.92 -14.14
N GLN A 7 5.60 -14.92 -14.56
CA GLN A 7 4.96 -13.72 -15.11
C GLN A 7 4.80 -12.61 -14.06
N MET A 8 4.46 -12.96 -12.80
CA MET A 8 4.42 -12.00 -11.70
C MET A 8 5.79 -11.32 -11.52
N ASN A 9 6.87 -12.08 -11.50
CA ASN A 9 8.23 -11.54 -11.35
C ASN A 9 8.70 -10.74 -12.57
N LEU A 10 8.32 -11.15 -13.78
CA LEU A 10 8.57 -10.36 -15.00
C LEU A 10 7.84 -9.01 -14.93
N ARG A 11 6.58 -9.01 -14.48
CA ARG A 11 5.80 -7.79 -14.32
C ARG A 11 6.37 -6.88 -13.23
N ALA A 12 6.81 -7.45 -12.11
CA ALA A 12 7.47 -6.70 -11.04
C ALA A 12 8.71 -5.97 -11.59
N ARG A 13 9.58 -6.66 -12.31
CA ARG A 13 10.77 -6.06 -12.97
C ARG A 13 10.38 -4.97 -13.96
N ALA A 14 9.38 -5.21 -14.80
CA ALA A 14 8.91 -4.22 -15.77
C ALA A 14 8.34 -2.94 -15.12
N LEU A 15 7.85 -3.05 -13.89
CA LEU A 15 7.40 -1.93 -13.08
C LEU A 15 8.52 -1.27 -12.25
N GLY A 16 9.76 -1.75 -12.36
CA GLY A 16 10.89 -1.23 -11.59
C GLY A 16 10.89 -1.62 -10.11
N LEU A 17 10.16 -2.67 -9.73
CA LEU A 17 10.09 -3.16 -8.34
C LEU A 17 11.33 -4.01 -8.05
N THR A 18 12.43 -3.34 -7.75
CA THR A 18 13.76 -3.97 -7.64
C THR A 18 13.97 -4.77 -6.35
N GLN A 19 13.12 -4.56 -5.36
CA GLN A 19 13.16 -5.23 -4.07
C GLN A 19 11.91 -6.09 -3.82
N THR A 20 11.36 -6.66 -4.89
CA THR A 20 10.17 -7.51 -4.83
C THR A 20 10.43 -8.82 -5.56
N HIS A 21 10.08 -9.92 -4.89
CA HIS A 21 10.09 -11.26 -5.48
C HIS A 21 8.86 -12.05 -5.01
N PHE A 22 8.23 -12.74 -5.94
CA PHE A 22 7.10 -13.61 -5.69
C PHE A 22 7.53 -15.07 -5.87
N ALA A 23 7.36 -15.88 -4.83
CA ALA A 23 7.59 -17.32 -4.87
C ALA A 23 6.29 -18.11 -5.11
N ASN A 24 5.14 -17.49 -4.84
CA ASN A 24 3.82 -18.07 -5.03
C ASN A 24 2.77 -17.00 -5.37
N PRO A 25 1.61 -17.39 -5.95
CA PRO A 25 0.56 -16.42 -6.31
C PRO A 25 -0.42 -16.09 -5.18
N HIS A 26 -0.41 -16.85 -4.08
CA HIS A 26 -1.41 -16.76 -3.01
C HIS A 26 -0.96 -15.93 -1.80
N GLY A 27 0.33 -15.57 -1.71
CA GLY A 27 0.86 -14.69 -0.67
C GLY A 27 1.04 -15.34 0.71
N LEU A 28 0.99 -16.66 0.81
CA LEU A 28 1.37 -17.35 2.06
C LEU A 28 2.89 -17.32 2.25
N ASP A 29 3.31 -17.47 3.51
CA ASP A 29 4.73 -17.40 3.87
C ASP A 29 5.59 -18.35 3.02
N SER A 30 6.66 -17.80 2.48
CA SER A 30 7.75 -18.45 1.81
C SER A 30 9.00 -17.61 2.02
N GLY A 31 10.13 -18.24 2.28
CA GLY A 31 11.40 -17.53 2.48
C GLY A 31 11.83 -16.66 1.30
N GLU A 32 11.25 -16.91 0.12
CA GLU A 32 11.54 -16.17 -1.12
C GLU A 32 10.49 -15.13 -1.49
N ASN A 33 9.36 -15.02 -0.75
CA ASN A 33 8.41 -13.94 -0.88
C ASN A 33 8.91 -12.70 -0.13
N TYR A 34 9.27 -11.65 -0.83
CA TYR A 34 9.65 -10.39 -0.19
C TYR A 34 9.24 -9.17 -1.01
N SER A 35 9.06 -8.05 -0.34
CA SER A 35 8.82 -6.75 -0.95
C SER A 35 9.19 -5.63 0.03
N THR A 36 9.06 -4.39 -0.42
CA THR A 36 9.19 -3.19 0.40
C THR A 36 7.91 -2.35 0.36
N ALA A 37 7.73 -1.47 1.33
CA ALA A 37 6.58 -0.56 1.32
C ALA A 37 6.57 0.32 0.07
N LEU A 38 7.73 0.74 -0.43
CA LEU A 38 7.84 1.53 -1.65
C LEU A 38 7.43 0.75 -2.89
N ASP A 39 7.93 -0.47 -3.04
CA ASP A 39 7.58 -1.33 -4.18
C ASP A 39 6.09 -1.66 -4.17
N LEU A 40 5.52 -1.95 -2.98
CA LEU A 40 4.07 -2.18 -2.83
C LEU A 40 3.24 -0.94 -3.19
N ALA A 41 3.72 0.26 -2.87
CA ALA A 41 3.05 1.50 -3.26
C ALA A 41 3.07 1.69 -4.79
N HIS A 42 4.21 1.44 -5.45
CA HIS A 42 4.32 1.50 -6.91
C HIS A 42 3.45 0.43 -7.58
N LEU A 43 3.42 -0.80 -7.02
CA LEU A 43 2.55 -1.86 -7.51
C LEU A 43 1.07 -1.48 -7.41
N ALA A 44 0.66 -0.92 -6.28
CA ALA A 44 -0.71 -0.44 -6.07
C ALA A 44 -1.06 0.71 -7.03
N GLN A 45 -0.14 1.65 -7.25
CA GLN A 45 -0.33 2.73 -8.22
C GLN A 45 -0.58 2.16 -9.62
N ALA A 46 0.25 1.22 -10.07
CA ALA A 46 0.08 0.57 -11.37
C ALA A 46 -1.23 -0.24 -11.46
N ALA A 47 -1.61 -0.94 -10.39
CA ALA A 47 -2.85 -1.72 -10.33
C ALA A 47 -4.10 -0.84 -10.43
N LEU A 48 -4.09 0.32 -9.74
CA LEU A 48 -5.23 1.25 -9.72
C LEU A 48 -5.44 2.00 -11.05
N GLN A 49 -4.46 1.98 -11.96
CA GLN A 49 -4.65 2.46 -13.34
C GLN A 49 -5.54 1.52 -14.16
N ASN A 50 -5.67 0.25 -13.76
CA ASN A 50 -6.60 -0.68 -14.38
C ASN A 50 -7.99 -0.51 -13.78
N ALA A 51 -8.96 -0.06 -14.59
CA ALA A 51 -10.32 0.24 -14.13
C ALA A 51 -11.03 -0.99 -13.53
N GLN A 52 -10.79 -2.20 -14.06
CA GLN A 52 -11.37 -3.44 -13.52
C GLN A 52 -10.80 -3.79 -12.16
N LEU A 53 -9.46 -3.73 -11.99
CA LEU A 53 -8.82 -3.95 -10.70
C LEU A 53 -9.28 -2.90 -9.67
N ARG A 54 -9.34 -1.63 -10.08
CA ARG A 54 -9.85 -0.55 -9.23
C ARG A 54 -11.28 -0.84 -8.76
N ALA A 55 -12.18 -1.25 -9.65
CA ALA A 55 -13.54 -1.61 -9.31
C ALA A 55 -13.60 -2.78 -8.31
N VAL A 56 -12.80 -3.83 -8.54
CA VAL A 56 -12.75 -5.00 -7.64
C VAL A 56 -12.26 -4.62 -6.24
N VAL A 57 -11.13 -3.91 -6.13
CA VAL A 57 -10.55 -3.60 -4.81
C VAL A 57 -11.35 -2.57 -4.02
N SER A 58 -12.16 -1.72 -4.68
CA SER A 58 -13.06 -0.76 -4.04
C SER A 58 -14.44 -1.33 -3.70
N THR A 59 -14.78 -2.52 -4.19
CA THR A 59 -16.05 -3.17 -3.90
C THR A 59 -16.13 -3.56 -2.43
N LYS A 60 -17.13 -3.06 -1.72
CA LYS A 60 -17.38 -3.34 -0.30
C LYS A 60 -17.96 -4.73 -0.10
N THR A 61 -18.99 -5.05 -0.85
CA THR A 61 -19.69 -6.34 -0.83
C THR A 61 -20.07 -6.76 -2.25
N ALA A 62 -20.04 -8.06 -2.51
CA ALA A 62 -20.48 -8.62 -3.77
C ALA A 62 -21.18 -9.97 -3.53
N VAL A 63 -22.12 -10.33 -4.39
CA VAL A 63 -22.70 -11.67 -4.41
C VAL A 63 -22.07 -12.45 -5.55
N CYS A 64 -21.43 -13.57 -5.23
CA CYS A 64 -20.82 -14.46 -6.20
C CYS A 64 -21.20 -15.91 -5.90
N ALA A 65 -21.73 -16.61 -6.89
CA ALA A 65 -22.21 -17.99 -6.75
C ALA A 65 -23.12 -18.20 -5.53
N GLY A 66 -24.07 -17.29 -5.30
CA GLY A 66 -25.03 -17.34 -4.19
C GLY A 66 -24.44 -17.00 -2.80
N ARG A 67 -23.17 -16.59 -2.73
CA ARG A 67 -22.50 -16.20 -1.47
C ARG A 67 -22.26 -14.71 -1.42
N THR A 68 -22.60 -14.08 -0.30
CA THR A 68 -22.22 -12.69 -0.04
C THR A 68 -20.76 -12.64 0.43
N LEU A 69 -19.93 -11.94 -0.31
CA LEU A 69 -18.53 -11.69 -0.02
C LEU A 69 -18.39 -10.27 0.51
N THR A 70 -17.69 -10.12 1.63
CA THR A 70 -17.40 -8.81 2.24
C THR A 70 -15.92 -8.53 2.19
N ASN A 71 -15.54 -7.35 1.73
CA ASN A 71 -14.14 -6.95 1.67
C ASN A 71 -13.57 -6.80 3.09
N HIS A 72 -12.38 -7.31 3.32
CA HIS A 72 -11.72 -7.21 4.63
C HIS A 72 -11.09 -5.84 4.91
N ASN A 73 -10.97 -4.98 3.91
CA ASN A 73 -10.43 -3.64 4.08
C ASN A 73 -11.44 -2.73 4.78
N LYS A 74 -11.30 -2.56 6.09
CA LYS A 74 -12.21 -1.76 6.93
C LYS A 74 -12.23 -0.28 6.57
N LEU A 75 -11.17 0.25 5.93
CA LEU A 75 -11.10 1.66 5.53
C LEU A 75 -12.12 2.00 4.44
N LEU A 76 -12.59 1.02 3.66
CA LEU A 76 -13.67 1.23 2.69
C LEU A 76 -14.98 1.74 3.35
N TRP A 77 -15.18 1.46 4.63
CA TRP A 77 -16.35 1.93 5.38
C TRP A 77 -16.05 3.08 6.33
N ARG A 78 -14.79 3.21 6.75
CA ARG A 78 -14.39 4.08 7.87
C ARG A 78 -13.62 5.31 7.44
N TYR A 79 -13.12 5.35 6.21
CA TYR A 79 -12.30 6.44 5.71
C TYR A 79 -12.88 7.01 4.43
N ASP A 80 -13.21 8.30 4.46
CA ASP A 80 -13.79 8.99 3.31
C ASP A 80 -12.81 9.06 2.15
N GLY A 81 -13.33 8.74 0.94
CA GLY A 81 -12.52 8.66 -0.27
C GLY A 81 -11.71 7.36 -0.41
N CYS A 82 -11.78 6.40 0.51
CA CYS A 82 -11.04 5.14 0.38
C CYS A 82 -11.51 4.31 -0.83
N ILE A 83 -10.55 3.92 -1.68
CA ILE A 83 -10.78 3.14 -2.92
C ILE A 83 -10.08 1.77 -2.93
N GLY A 84 -9.49 1.34 -1.82
CA GLY A 84 -8.84 0.01 -1.73
C GLY A 84 -7.63 0.05 -0.80
N VAL A 85 -6.66 -0.88 -0.88
CA VAL A 85 -6.39 -1.80 -1.99
C VAL A 85 -6.34 -3.26 -1.51
N LYS A 86 -5.38 -3.60 -0.59
CA LYS A 86 -5.14 -4.98 -0.16
C LYS A 86 -4.72 -5.08 1.29
N THR A 87 -5.31 -6.01 1.99
CA THR A 87 -4.94 -6.43 3.35
C THR A 87 -4.11 -7.70 3.29
N GLY A 88 -3.18 -7.89 4.20
CA GLY A 88 -2.42 -9.12 4.37
C GLY A 88 -2.10 -9.38 5.83
N TYR A 89 -2.08 -10.65 6.19
CA TYR A 89 -1.59 -11.10 7.48
C TYR A 89 -1.01 -12.51 7.38
N THR A 90 0.20 -12.66 7.86
CA THR A 90 0.77 -13.96 8.20
C THR A 90 1.47 -13.83 9.57
N ARG A 91 1.73 -14.98 10.20
CA ARG A 91 2.42 -14.96 11.50
C ARG A 91 3.83 -14.37 11.38
N HIS A 92 4.50 -14.62 10.27
CA HIS A 92 5.88 -14.18 10.04
C HIS A 92 5.95 -12.72 9.60
N ALA A 93 5.13 -12.32 8.65
CA ALA A 93 5.15 -10.95 8.10
C ALA A 93 4.43 -9.92 8.99
N GLY A 94 3.54 -10.38 9.89
CA GLY A 94 2.65 -9.49 10.62
C GLY A 94 1.52 -8.95 9.74
N ARG A 95 0.89 -7.88 10.17
CA ARG A 95 -0.16 -7.19 9.40
C ARG A 95 0.47 -6.29 8.34
N ILE A 96 0.01 -6.43 7.12
CA ILE A 96 0.42 -5.59 5.99
C ILE A 96 -0.84 -4.95 5.41
N LEU A 97 -0.82 -3.65 5.26
CA LEU A 97 -1.91 -2.94 4.62
C LEU A 97 -1.37 -2.05 3.50
N VAL A 98 -2.02 -2.13 2.36
CA VAL A 98 -1.91 -1.17 1.27
C VAL A 98 -3.27 -0.53 1.14
N SER A 99 -3.37 0.78 1.38
CA SER A 99 -4.61 1.53 1.18
C SER A 99 -4.41 2.65 0.18
N ALA A 100 -5.49 3.02 -0.47
CA ALA A 100 -5.54 4.19 -1.34
C ALA A 100 -6.82 4.98 -1.06
N ALA A 101 -6.71 6.30 -1.12
CA ALA A 101 -7.85 7.19 -1.04
C ALA A 101 -7.73 8.31 -2.07
N GLU A 102 -8.87 8.80 -2.52
CA GLU A 102 -8.96 9.88 -3.50
C GLU A 102 -9.89 10.97 -2.99
N ARG A 103 -9.41 12.22 -3.04
CA ARG A 103 -10.19 13.43 -2.72
C ARG A 103 -9.78 14.52 -3.69
N ASP A 104 -10.76 15.25 -4.24
CA ASP A 104 -10.54 16.38 -5.15
C ASP A 104 -9.61 16.04 -6.33
N GLY A 105 -9.77 14.86 -6.92
CA GLY A 105 -8.95 14.36 -8.02
C GLY A 105 -7.49 14.01 -7.67
N ARG A 106 -7.14 14.04 -6.39
CA ARG A 106 -5.81 13.65 -5.89
C ARG A 106 -5.88 12.31 -5.20
N MET A 107 -5.02 11.40 -5.60
CA MET A 107 -4.92 10.05 -5.03
C MET A 107 -3.68 9.92 -4.15
N LEU A 108 -3.86 9.37 -2.96
CA LEU A 108 -2.79 8.98 -2.04
C LEU A 108 -2.79 7.48 -1.84
N ILE A 109 -1.59 6.92 -1.67
CA ILE A 109 -1.38 5.52 -1.32
C ILE A 109 -0.55 5.47 -0.04
N ALA A 110 -1.03 4.73 0.95
CA ALA A 110 -0.30 4.42 2.17
C ALA A 110 0.00 2.92 2.24
N VAL A 111 1.18 2.58 2.76
CA VAL A 111 1.63 1.19 2.95
C VAL A 111 2.29 1.07 4.32
N THR A 112 1.82 0.12 5.12
CA THR A 112 2.50 -0.32 6.35
C THR A 112 2.81 -1.81 6.30
N ILE A 113 3.92 -2.20 6.93
CA ILE A 113 4.39 -3.58 7.02
C ILE A 113 4.67 -3.89 8.48
N SER A 114 4.11 -4.99 8.99
CA SER A 114 4.23 -5.43 10.40
C SER A 114 3.72 -4.35 11.37
N ASP A 115 2.57 -3.78 11.06
CA ASP A 115 1.95 -2.70 11.82
C ASP A 115 0.72 -3.24 12.58
N PRO A 116 0.74 -3.27 13.91
CA PRO A 116 -0.35 -3.83 14.71
C PRO A 116 -1.62 -2.96 14.69
N ASP A 117 -1.52 -1.66 14.39
CA ASP A 117 -2.64 -0.72 14.37
C ASP A 117 -2.86 -0.10 12.98
N ASP A 118 -2.69 -0.92 11.95
CA ASP A 118 -2.71 -0.54 10.54
C ASP A 118 -3.90 0.35 10.14
N TRP A 119 -5.10 0.11 10.69
CA TRP A 119 -6.29 0.90 10.33
C TRP A 119 -6.23 2.34 10.81
N ARG A 120 -5.77 2.56 12.04
CA ARG A 120 -5.63 3.90 12.61
C ARG A 120 -4.48 4.65 11.95
N ASP A 121 -3.37 3.97 11.78
CA ASP A 121 -2.16 4.58 11.25
C ASP A 121 -2.33 4.95 9.78
N HIS A 122 -3.02 4.13 8.97
CA HIS A 122 -3.37 4.50 7.61
C HIS A 122 -4.32 5.69 7.51
N ALA A 123 -5.34 5.78 8.38
CA ALA A 123 -6.21 6.96 8.42
C ALA A 123 -5.40 8.23 8.70
N ALA A 124 -4.53 8.20 9.70
CA ALA A 124 -3.67 9.33 10.06
C ALA A 124 -2.66 9.70 8.94
N LEU A 125 -2.08 8.69 8.26
CA LEU A 125 -1.17 8.90 7.14
C LEU A 125 -1.86 9.57 5.94
N LEU A 126 -3.05 9.11 5.61
CA LEU A 126 -3.84 9.68 4.51
C LEU A 126 -4.30 11.09 4.84
N ASP A 127 -4.77 11.35 6.08
CA ASP A 127 -5.16 12.69 6.52
C ASP A 127 -3.98 13.66 6.47
N TYR A 128 -2.82 13.23 6.96
CA TYR A 128 -1.59 14.02 6.86
C TYR A 128 -1.23 14.32 5.41
N GLY A 129 -1.29 13.31 4.54
CA GLY A 129 -0.96 13.47 3.13
C GLY A 129 -1.90 14.44 2.42
N PHE A 130 -3.21 14.36 2.65
CA PHE A 130 -4.17 15.30 2.08
C PHE A 130 -4.02 16.71 2.64
N ALA A 131 -3.72 16.85 3.92
CA ALA A 131 -3.42 18.17 4.51
C ALA A 131 -2.19 18.82 3.86
N VAL A 132 -1.13 18.05 3.62
CA VAL A 132 0.08 18.54 2.93
C VAL A 132 -0.21 18.93 1.47
N LEU A 133 -1.05 18.16 0.77
CA LEU A 133 -1.43 18.48 -0.61
C LEU A 133 -2.38 19.67 -0.73
N GLY A 134 -3.19 19.94 0.31
CA GLY A 134 -4.14 21.05 0.35
C GLY A 134 -3.53 22.37 0.83
N SER A 135 -2.35 22.35 1.45
CA SER A 135 -1.67 23.55 1.90
C SER A 135 -0.88 24.19 0.75
N ASP A 136 -1.06 25.48 0.51
CA ASP A 136 -0.21 26.31 -0.38
C ASP A 136 1.23 26.44 0.13
N THR A 137 1.56 25.76 1.20
CA THR A 137 2.90 25.74 1.78
C THR A 137 3.81 24.93 0.87
N PRO A 138 4.92 25.49 0.36
CA PRO A 138 5.84 24.77 -0.51
C PRO A 138 6.31 23.50 0.18
N ALA A 139 6.24 22.41 -0.58
CA ALA A 139 6.52 21.07 -0.17
C ALA A 139 7.74 20.99 0.77
N TYR A 140 7.49 20.50 1.98
CA TYR A 140 8.46 19.93 2.89
C TYR A 140 9.69 20.79 3.20
N PRO A 141 9.75 21.47 4.34
CA PRO A 141 10.97 22.12 4.78
C PRO A 141 12.07 21.08 4.97
N GLN A 142 13.17 21.21 4.24
CA GLN A 142 14.27 20.26 4.20
C GLN A 142 14.93 20.05 5.57
N ASN A 143 14.62 20.86 6.58
CA ASN A 143 15.29 20.92 7.89
C ASN A 143 14.42 20.70 9.12
N ARG A 144 13.15 20.30 9.02
CA ARG A 144 12.42 19.90 10.22
C ARG A 144 12.65 18.42 10.49
N ARG A 145 13.42 18.11 11.53
CA ARG A 145 13.39 16.83 12.24
C ARG A 145 11.97 16.68 12.78
N ILE A 146 11.13 15.94 12.07
CA ILE A 146 9.87 15.50 12.64
C ILE A 146 10.24 14.44 13.68
N VAL A 147 10.12 14.80 14.96
CA VAL A 147 10.33 13.88 16.08
C VAL A 147 9.04 13.06 16.19
N TRP A 148 9.04 11.90 15.62
CA TRP A 148 8.00 10.90 15.84
C TRP A 148 8.29 10.17 17.14
N LYS A 149 7.26 9.94 17.97
CA LYS A 149 7.36 9.03 19.10
C LYS A 149 7.78 7.64 18.61
N ASN A 150 8.46 6.89 19.44
CA ASN A 150 9.25 5.67 19.11
C ASN A 150 8.60 4.62 18.19
N ASP A 151 7.28 4.65 18.01
CA ASP A 151 6.54 3.67 17.22
C ASP A 151 6.57 3.89 15.70
N CYS A 152 6.98 5.08 15.23
CA CYS A 152 7.04 5.42 13.81
C CYS A 152 8.42 5.23 13.15
N LYS A 153 9.40 4.67 13.83
CA LYS A 153 10.75 4.42 13.24
C LYS A 153 10.70 3.53 12.00
N LYS A 154 9.74 2.61 11.93
CA LYS A 154 9.57 1.71 10.77
C LYS A 154 9.03 2.46 9.54
N PHE A 155 8.10 3.38 9.74
CA PHE A 155 7.54 4.22 8.69
C PHE A 155 8.58 5.17 8.08
N TRP A 156 9.39 5.82 8.94
CA TRP A 156 10.44 6.74 8.50
C TRP A 156 11.52 6.08 7.63
N ARG A 157 11.85 4.80 7.87
CA ARG A 157 12.75 4.05 6.99
C ARG A 157 12.16 3.88 5.59
N ALA A 158 10.88 3.60 5.45
CA ALA A 158 10.23 3.46 4.14
C ALA A 158 10.24 4.78 3.34
N VAL A 159 9.99 5.92 4.00
CA VAL A 159 10.03 7.25 3.37
C VAL A 159 11.47 7.68 3.02
N GLN A 160 12.47 7.33 3.84
CA GLN A 160 13.89 7.62 3.56
C GLN A 160 14.44 6.79 2.39
N MET A 161 14.05 5.52 2.27
CA MET A 161 14.46 4.67 1.14
C MET A 161 13.94 5.20 -0.20
N SER A 162 12.72 5.80 -0.20
CA SER A 162 12.16 6.52 -1.36
C SER A 162 13.04 7.66 -1.87
N ARG A 163 13.78 8.34 -0.99
CA ARG A 163 14.65 9.46 -1.35
C ARG A 163 16.03 9.03 -1.85
N ALA A 164 16.56 7.94 -1.35
CA ALA A 164 17.83 7.40 -1.80
C ALA A 164 17.75 6.86 -3.24
N ALA A 165 16.62 6.31 -3.64
CA ALA A 165 16.38 5.80 -4.98
C ALA A 165 16.22 6.91 -6.06
N LYS A 166 15.89 8.15 -5.68
CA LYS A 166 15.79 9.31 -6.61
C LYS A 166 17.12 10.04 -6.84
N ARG A 167 18.21 9.64 -6.19
CA ARG A 167 19.55 10.28 -6.30
C ARG A 167 20.59 9.40 -6.99
N ARG A 168 20.16 8.33 -7.65
CA ARG A 168 21.04 7.52 -8.50
C ARG A 168 20.53 7.49 -9.93
#